data_306f6d0e1b8a090e76ed0443b339f10d
#
_entry.id   306f6d0e1b8a090e76ed0443b339f10d
#
_cell.length_a   1.000
_cell.length_b   1.000
_cell.length_c   1.000
_cell.angle_alpha   90.00
_cell.angle_beta   90.00
_cell.angle_gamma   90.00
#
_symmetry.space_group_name_H-M   'P 1'
#
loop_
_entity.id
_entity.type
_entity.pdbx_description
1 polymer ?
#
loop_
_entity_poly.entity_id
_entity_poly.type
_entity_poly.pdbx_seq_one_letter_code
_entity_poly.pdbx_strand_id
1 'polypeptide(L)'
;LVLGKTISNETFVTDLTKMPHLLMAGATGQGKSVGLNAILVSLLYKKHPSQIKFVLVDPKKVELTLFNKIERHFLAKLPGDGEAIITDTKKVVATLNSLCIEMDERYELLKDAQVRNIKEYNAKFISRRLNPENGHRYLPYIVLVVDEFADLIMTAGREVETPIARLAQLARAIGIHLIIATQRPSVN
;
A
#
# COMPACT_ATOMS: atom_id res chain seq x y z
N LEU A 1 5.41 -7.48 -9.23
CA LEU A 1 6.36 -7.79 -8.16
C LEU A 1 7.37 -8.82 -8.62
N VAL A 2 8.63 -8.60 -8.32
CA VAL A 2 9.66 -9.63 -8.39
C VAL A 2 9.84 -10.19 -6.98
N LEU A 3 9.56 -11.48 -6.79
CA LEU A 3 9.61 -12.11 -5.47
C LEU A 3 10.92 -12.88 -5.23
N GLY A 4 11.69 -13.14 -6.26
CA GLY A 4 12.94 -13.88 -6.17
C GLY A 4 13.16 -14.80 -7.36
N LYS A 5 13.92 -15.87 -7.14
CA LYS A 5 14.18 -16.92 -8.13
C LYS A 5 13.65 -18.27 -7.65
N THR A 6 13.19 -19.07 -8.60
CA THR A 6 12.81 -20.46 -8.37
C THR A 6 14.06 -21.35 -8.20
N ILE A 7 13.85 -22.59 -7.80
CA ILE A 7 14.94 -23.60 -7.74
C ILE A 7 15.59 -23.87 -9.11
N SER A 8 14.87 -23.62 -10.20
CA SER A 8 15.37 -23.67 -11.58
C SER A 8 16.08 -22.38 -12.03
N ASN A 9 16.37 -21.45 -11.10
CA ASN A 9 17.02 -20.16 -11.34
C ASN A 9 16.22 -19.18 -12.23
N GLU A 10 14.93 -19.42 -12.42
CA GLU A 10 14.03 -18.52 -13.15
C GLU A 10 13.52 -17.41 -12.23
N THR A 11 13.39 -16.18 -12.74
CA THR A 11 12.85 -15.06 -11.97
C THR A 11 11.34 -15.23 -11.78
N PHE A 12 10.90 -15.31 -10.52
CA PHE A 12 9.48 -15.41 -10.20
C PHE A 12 8.84 -14.01 -10.13
N VAL A 13 7.96 -13.74 -11.07
CA VAL A 13 7.26 -12.46 -11.21
C VAL A 13 5.76 -12.67 -11.06
N THR A 14 5.12 -11.82 -10.27
CA THR A 14 3.67 -11.84 -10.08
C THR A 14 3.06 -10.45 -10.15
N ASP A 15 1.74 -10.40 -10.33
CA ASP A 15 0.99 -9.16 -10.42
C ASP A 15 0.21 -8.92 -9.11
N LEU A 16 0.59 -7.86 -8.37
CA LEU A 16 -0.08 -7.49 -7.12
C LEU A 16 -1.57 -7.19 -7.32
N THR A 17 -1.97 -6.68 -8.47
CA THR A 17 -3.39 -6.39 -8.75
C THR A 17 -4.24 -7.64 -8.87
N LYS A 18 -3.62 -8.79 -9.19
CA LYS A 18 -4.28 -10.11 -9.23
C LYS A 18 -4.31 -10.80 -7.87
N MET A 19 -3.29 -10.54 -7.03
CA MET A 19 -3.21 -10.99 -5.66
C MET A 19 -3.50 -9.84 -4.70
N PRO A 20 -4.64 -9.25 -4.64
CA PRO A 20 -4.88 -7.87 -4.19
C PRO A 20 -4.07 -7.44 -2.95
N HIS A 21 -3.73 -8.40 -2.08
CA HIS A 21 -2.97 -8.16 -0.86
C HIS A 21 -1.95 -9.29 -0.65
N LEU A 22 -0.84 -8.96 -0.02
CA LEU A 22 0.25 -9.88 0.28
C LEU A 22 0.51 -9.91 1.78
N LEU A 23 0.49 -11.11 2.35
CA LEU A 23 0.96 -11.36 3.72
C LEU A 23 2.33 -12.03 3.66
N MET A 24 3.30 -11.44 4.34
CA MET A 24 4.66 -11.96 4.46
C MET A 24 4.95 -12.31 5.92
N ALA A 25 5.20 -13.58 6.19
CA ALA A 25 5.57 -14.04 7.50
C ALA A 25 6.98 -14.64 7.50
N GLY A 26 7.79 -14.32 8.48
CA GLY A 26 9.12 -14.89 8.63
C GLY A 26 9.84 -14.36 9.87
N ALA A 27 10.49 -15.25 10.60
CA ALA A 27 11.31 -14.87 11.75
C ALA A 27 12.56 -14.09 11.33
N THR A 28 13.25 -13.50 12.29
CA THR A 28 14.50 -12.79 12.07
C THR A 28 15.50 -13.71 11.34
N GLY A 29 16.13 -13.20 10.29
CA GLY A 29 17.09 -13.95 9.48
C GLY A 29 16.48 -14.85 8.39
N GLN A 30 15.15 -14.95 8.29
CA GLN A 30 14.45 -15.77 7.27
C GLN A 30 14.15 -15.02 5.97
N GLY A 31 14.78 -13.87 5.75
CA GLY A 31 14.68 -13.15 4.48
C GLY A 31 13.44 -12.24 4.33
N LYS A 32 12.61 -12.04 5.39
CA LYS A 32 11.44 -11.14 5.35
C LYS A 32 11.82 -9.75 4.84
N SER A 33 12.83 -9.13 5.43
CA SER A 33 13.31 -7.79 5.06
C SER A 33 13.87 -7.73 3.64
N VAL A 34 14.61 -8.76 3.24
CA VAL A 34 15.14 -8.87 1.88
C VAL A 34 14.02 -9.00 0.87
N GLY A 35 13.03 -9.85 1.15
CA GLY A 35 11.85 -10.03 0.32
C GLY A 35 11.03 -8.75 0.20
N LEU A 36 10.80 -8.04 1.31
CA LEU A 36 10.07 -6.77 1.32
C LEU A 36 10.79 -5.70 0.50
N ASN A 37 12.11 -5.57 0.67
CA ASN A 37 12.92 -4.65 -0.10
C ASN A 37 12.92 -5.00 -1.60
N ALA A 38 13.03 -6.28 -1.97
CA ALA A 38 12.96 -6.72 -3.36
C ALA A 38 11.63 -6.35 -4.02
N ILE A 39 10.52 -6.51 -3.31
CA ILE A 39 9.19 -6.13 -3.77
C ILE A 39 9.10 -4.63 -3.99
N LEU A 40 9.47 -3.81 -3.01
CA LEU A 40 9.41 -2.35 -3.10
C LEU A 40 10.29 -1.83 -4.24
N VAL A 41 11.53 -2.28 -4.32
CA VAL A 41 12.46 -1.91 -5.40
C VAL A 41 11.91 -2.32 -6.77
N SER A 42 11.32 -3.51 -6.90
CA SER A 42 10.73 -3.95 -8.16
C SER A 42 9.59 -3.06 -8.64
N LEU A 43 8.79 -2.51 -7.71
CA LEU A 43 7.73 -1.55 -8.03
C LEU A 43 8.28 -0.18 -8.42
N LEU A 44 9.31 0.30 -7.70
CA LEU A 44 9.99 1.57 -7.99
C LEU A 44 10.61 1.58 -9.38
N TYR A 45 11.25 0.48 -9.79
CA TYR A 45 11.80 0.35 -11.14
C TYR A 45 10.75 0.26 -12.24
N LYS A 46 9.55 -0.26 -11.92
CA LYS A 46 8.53 -0.56 -12.93
C LYS A 46 7.52 0.57 -13.12
N LYS A 47 7.30 1.42 -12.12
CA LYS A 47 6.21 2.38 -12.11
C LYS A 47 6.71 3.80 -11.87
N HIS A 48 6.12 4.75 -12.60
CA HIS A 48 6.38 6.17 -12.40
C HIS A 48 5.68 6.67 -11.10
N PRO A 49 6.23 7.69 -10.39
CA PRO A 49 5.62 8.23 -9.17
C PRO A 49 4.19 8.75 -9.33
N SER A 50 3.79 9.15 -10.54
CA SER A 50 2.40 9.53 -10.82
C SER A 50 1.44 8.35 -10.88
N GLN A 51 1.96 7.12 -11.04
CA GLN A 51 1.15 5.91 -11.18
C GLN A 51 1.02 5.11 -9.90
N ILE A 52 1.98 5.27 -8.96
CA ILE A 52 2.03 4.53 -7.71
C ILE A 52 2.49 5.44 -6.56
N LYS A 53 1.86 5.28 -5.42
CA LYS A 53 2.26 5.87 -4.15
C LYS A 53 2.38 4.81 -3.08
N PHE A 54 3.31 4.99 -2.16
CA PHE A 54 3.49 4.11 -1.01
C PHE A 54 3.12 4.82 0.27
N VAL A 55 2.45 4.10 1.16
CA VAL A 55 2.28 4.46 2.57
C VAL A 55 3.08 3.45 3.37
N LEU A 56 4.14 3.91 4.03
CA LEU A 56 5.09 3.04 4.73
C LEU A 56 4.91 3.18 6.23
N VAL A 57 4.68 2.05 6.90
CA VAL A 57 4.50 1.94 8.35
C VAL A 57 5.58 1.01 8.90
N ASP A 58 6.46 1.57 9.73
CA ASP A 58 7.57 0.85 10.38
C ASP A 58 7.66 1.23 11.87
N PRO A 59 6.94 0.51 12.74
CA PRO A 59 6.93 0.81 14.17
C PRO A 59 8.32 0.71 14.83
N LYS A 60 9.20 -0.13 14.27
CA LYS A 60 10.54 -0.38 14.78
C LYS A 60 11.62 0.57 14.27
N LYS A 61 11.33 1.36 13.24
CA LYS A 61 12.27 2.30 12.60
C LYS A 61 13.53 1.64 12.02
N VAL A 62 13.43 0.43 11.52
CA VAL A 62 14.60 -0.35 11.08
C VAL A 62 14.58 -0.64 9.59
N GLU A 63 13.51 -1.27 9.12
CA GLU A 63 13.48 -1.91 7.81
C GLU A 63 13.19 -0.94 6.65
N LEU A 64 12.28 0.00 6.87
CA LEU A 64 11.80 0.89 5.81
C LEU A 64 12.50 2.25 5.76
N THR A 65 13.38 2.57 6.72
CA THR A 65 14.07 3.86 6.82
C THR A 65 14.88 4.22 5.56
N LEU A 66 15.38 3.23 4.84
CA LEU A 66 16.09 3.40 3.57
C LEU A 66 15.25 4.13 2.51
N PHE A 67 13.93 3.99 2.58
CA PHE A 67 12.98 4.58 1.63
C PHE A 67 12.64 6.04 1.94
N ASN A 68 13.15 6.65 3.00
CA ASN A 68 13.01 8.10 3.23
C ASN A 68 13.48 8.95 2.04
N LYS A 69 14.48 8.46 1.30
CA LYS A 69 15.04 9.17 0.14
C LYS A 69 14.05 9.37 -1.01
N ILE A 70 12.99 8.56 -1.08
CA ILE A 70 11.95 8.65 -2.11
C ILE A 70 10.70 9.42 -1.67
N GLU A 71 10.76 10.07 -0.50
CA GLU A 71 9.62 10.77 0.13
C GLU A 71 8.90 11.70 -0.86
N ARG A 72 9.63 12.59 -1.50
CA ARG A 72 9.05 13.64 -2.34
C ARG A 72 8.27 13.13 -3.56
N HIS A 73 8.60 11.94 -4.03
CA HIS A 73 8.04 11.43 -5.29
C HIS A 73 7.06 10.27 -5.08
N PHE A 74 7.40 9.32 -4.21
CA PHE A 74 6.68 8.07 -4.10
C PHE A 74 5.88 7.91 -2.81
N LEU A 75 6.22 8.63 -1.73
CA LEU A 75 5.51 8.44 -0.47
C LEU A 75 4.27 9.32 -0.38
N ALA A 76 3.17 8.73 0.11
CA ALA A 76 1.98 9.44 0.54
C ALA A 76 1.98 9.48 2.07
N LYS A 77 1.73 10.66 2.63
CA LYS A 77 1.65 10.90 4.06
C LYS A 77 0.49 11.84 4.40
N LEU A 78 0.10 11.86 5.65
CA LEU A 78 -0.87 12.84 6.15
C LEU A 78 -0.31 14.26 5.97
N PRO A 79 -1.18 15.26 5.76
CA PRO A 79 -0.76 16.67 5.75
C PRO A 79 -0.05 17.05 7.06
N GLY A 80 1.00 17.87 6.96
CA GLY A 80 1.79 18.35 8.09
C GLY A 80 3.26 17.97 8.03
N ASP A 81 4.04 18.37 9.02
CA ASP A 81 5.50 18.19 9.11
C ASP A 81 5.92 16.82 9.67
N GLY A 82 5.12 15.79 9.49
CA GLY A 82 5.43 14.43 9.95
C GLY A 82 6.47 13.72 9.09
N GLU A 83 7.17 12.76 9.69
CA GLU A 83 8.03 11.82 8.98
C GLU A 83 7.23 11.08 7.90
N ALA A 84 7.85 10.83 6.74
CA ALA A 84 7.20 10.14 5.63
C ALA A 84 6.94 8.67 5.90
N ILE A 85 7.82 8.05 6.69
CA ILE A 85 7.62 6.69 7.22
C ILE A 85 6.97 6.82 8.59
N ILE A 86 5.82 6.17 8.75
CA ILE A 86 4.97 6.31 9.92
C ILE A 86 5.42 5.33 10.99
N THR A 87 5.81 5.86 12.13
CA THR A 87 6.37 5.06 13.24
C THR A 87 5.52 5.13 14.50
N ASP A 88 4.75 6.20 14.67
CA ASP A 88 3.88 6.43 15.83
C ASP A 88 2.51 5.77 15.63
N THR A 89 2.06 5.00 16.63
CA THR A 89 0.81 4.24 16.56
C THR A 89 -0.42 5.11 16.33
N LYS A 90 -0.51 6.30 16.92
CA LYS A 90 -1.64 7.20 16.71
C LYS A 90 -1.67 7.72 15.27
N LYS A 91 -0.49 8.02 14.71
CA LYS A 91 -0.36 8.41 13.30
C LYS A 91 -0.69 7.24 12.37
N VAL A 92 -0.36 6.01 12.74
CA VAL A 92 -0.77 4.81 11.98
C VAL A 92 -2.28 4.71 11.92
N VAL A 93 -2.98 4.79 13.05
CA VAL A 93 -4.45 4.77 13.11
C VAL A 93 -5.06 5.88 12.27
N ALA A 94 -4.57 7.11 12.40
CA ALA A 94 -5.03 8.24 11.60
C ALA A 94 -4.83 8.01 10.10
N THR A 95 -3.69 7.46 9.70
CA THR A 95 -3.37 7.14 8.30
C THR A 95 -4.27 6.04 7.74
N LEU A 96 -4.53 4.99 8.52
CA LEU A 96 -5.43 3.91 8.11
C LEU A 96 -6.86 4.42 7.91
N ASN A 97 -7.35 5.27 8.81
CA ASN A 97 -8.65 5.92 8.68
C ASN A 97 -8.70 6.82 7.44
N SER A 98 -7.65 7.59 7.16
CA SER A 98 -7.55 8.41 5.95
C SER A 98 -7.53 7.57 4.67
N LEU A 99 -6.90 6.40 4.68
CA LEU A 99 -6.97 5.46 3.55
C LEU A 99 -8.38 4.89 3.34
N CYS A 100 -9.13 4.67 4.41
CA CYS A 100 -10.54 4.28 4.31
C CYS A 100 -11.40 5.40 3.71
N ILE A 101 -11.14 6.66 4.07
CA ILE A 101 -11.82 7.83 3.47
C ILE A 101 -11.46 7.93 1.98
N GLU A 102 -10.17 7.87 1.62
CA GLU A 102 -9.73 7.86 0.22
C GLU A 102 -10.36 6.72 -0.58
N MET A 103 -10.51 5.54 0.05
CA MET A 103 -11.21 4.41 -0.56
C MET A 103 -12.66 4.75 -0.90
N ASP A 104 -13.40 5.33 0.04
CA ASP A 104 -14.80 5.72 -0.15
C ASP A 104 -14.94 6.80 -1.23
N GLU A 105 -14.08 7.82 -1.20
CA GLU A 105 -14.04 8.86 -2.24
C GLU A 105 -13.78 8.28 -3.63
N ARG A 106 -12.83 7.32 -3.73
CA ARG A 106 -12.56 6.64 -4.99
C ARG A 106 -13.76 5.86 -5.51
N TYR A 107 -14.51 5.20 -4.62
CA TYR A 107 -15.74 4.51 -5.01
C TYR A 107 -16.78 5.48 -5.58
N GLU A 108 -16.99 6.65 -4.97
CA GLU A 108 -17.89 7.67 -5.53
C GLU A 108 -17.40 8.16 -6.91
N LEU A 109 -16.10 8.42 -7.07
CA LEU A 109 -15.54 8.79 -8.37
C LEU A 109 -15.74 7.71 -9.45
N LEU A 110 -15.56 6.43 -9.09
CA LEU A 110 -15.80 5.32 -10.03
C LEU A 110 -17.28 5.21 -10.41
N LYS A 111 -18.16 5.38 -9.44
CA LYS A 111 -19.62 5.38 -9.63
C LYS A 111 -20.04 6.52 -10.56
N ASP A 112 -19.59 7.74 -10.33
CA ASP A 112 -19.89 8.91 -11.16
C ASP A 112 -19.34 8.73 -12.58
N ALA A 113 -18.16 8.13 -12.70
CA ALA A 113 -17.57 7.78 -13.99
C ALA A 113 -18.23 6.57 -14.67
N GLN A 114 -19.15 5.85 -14.02
CA GLN A 114 -19.79 4.63 -14.50
C GLN A 114 -18.79 3.54 -14.93
N VAL A 115 -17.79 3.29 -14.09
CA VAL A 115 -16.75 2.28 -14.32
C VAL A 115 -16.61 1.36 -13.11
N ARG A 116 -16.00 0.18 -13.31
CA ARG A 116 -15.95 -0.88 -12.27
C ARG A 116 -14.65 -0.92 -11.49
N ASN A 117 -13.59 -0.34 -12.03
CA ASN A 117 -12.26 -0.42 -11.43
C ASN A 117 -11.37 0.77 -11.82
N ILE A 118 -10.29 0.95 -11.06
CA ILE A 118 -9.33 2.04 -11.26
C ILE A 118 -8.69 2.05 -12.67
N LYS A 119 -8.49 0.88 -13.29
CA LYS A 119 -7.89 0.80 -14.63
C LYS A 119 -8.80 1.43 -15.68
N GLU A 120 -10.10 1.09 -15.64
CA GLU A 120 -11.11 1.68 -16.52
C GLU A 120 -11.28 3.17 -16.25
N TYR A 121 -11.29 3.57 -14.95
CA TYR A 121 -11.37 4.96 -14.54
C TYR A 121 -10.22 5.79 -15.10
N ASN A 122 -8.99 5.37 -14.86
CA ASN A 122 -7.81 6.09 -15.34
C ASN A 122 -7.75 6.15 -16.88
N ALA A 123 -8.15 5.09 -17.58
CA ALA A 123 -8.24 5.10 -19.04
C ALA A 123 -9.25 6.16 -19.54
N LYS A 124 -10.40 6.25 -18.86
CA LYS A 124 -11.45 7.24 -19.18
C LYS A 124 -10.96 8.67 -18.85
N PHE A 125 -10.25 8.86 -17.76
CA PHE A 125 -9.65 10.15 -17.39
C PHE A 125 -8.59 10.59 -18.39
N ILE A 126 -7.64 9.72 -18.74
CA ILE A 126 -6.58 10.01 -19.73
C ILE A 126 -7.17 10.36 -21.10
N SER A 127 -8.25 9.71 -21.49
CA SER A 127 -8.96 10.01 -22.74
C SER A 127 -9.82 11.29 -22.67
N ARG A 128 -9.69 12.10 -21.60
CA ARG A 128 -10.39 13.38 -21.36
C ARG A 128 -11.93 13.26 -21.37
N ARG A 129 -12.45 12.12 -20.94
CA ARG A 129 -13.91 11.87 -20.85
C ARG A 129 -14.47 12.14 -19.46
N LEU A 130 -13.65 12.60 -18.52
CA LEU A 130 -14.04 12.98 -17.16
C LEU A 130 -13.63 14.43 -16.93
N ASN A 131 -14.57 15.23 -16.38
CA ASN A 131 -14.32 16.64 -16.14
C ASN A 131 -13.64 16.85 -14.78
N PRO A 132 -12.41 17.45 -14.71
CA PRO A 132 -11.76 17.76 -13.45
C PRO A 132 -12.54 18.73 -12.55
N GLU A 133 -13.38 19.61 -13.10
CA GLU A 133 -14.23 20.51 -12.32
C GLU A 133 -15.25 19.77 -11.46
N ASN A 134 -15.62 18.55 -11.84
CA ASN A 134 -16.47 17.64 -11.07
C ASN A 134 -15.67 16.80 -10.05
N GLY A 135 -14.43 17.18 -9.74
CA GLY A 135 -13.57 16.47 -8.79
C GLY A 135 -12.83 15.27 -9.37
N HIS A 136 -13.00 14.97 -10.66
CA HIS A 136 -12.26 13.88 -11.26
C HIS A 136 -10.77 14.19 -11.35
N ARG A 137 -9.95 13.21 -10.97
CA ARG A 137 -8.49 13.28 -11.00
C ARG A 137 -7.91 11.94 -11.42
N TYR A 138 -6.67 11.93 -11.89
CA TYR A 138 -5.97 10.67 -12.09
C TYR A 138 -5.76 9.98 -10.73
N LEU A 139 -6.07 8.71 -10.62
CA LEU A 139 -5.94 7.94 -9.39
C LEU A 139 -4.69 7.05 -9.45
N PRO A 140 -3.59 7.39 -8.75
CA PRO A 140 -2.47 6.48 -8.62
C PRO A 140 -2.86 5.25 -7.79
N TYR A 141 -2.22 4.11 -8.07
CA TYR A 141 -2.27 2.98 -7.14
C TYR A 141 -1.63 3.37 -5.82
N ILE A 142 -2.19 2.92 -4.71
CA ILE A 142 -1.61 3.11 -3.38
C ILE A 142 -1.24 1.74 -2.82
N VAL A 143 0.00 1.60 -2.36
CA VAL A 143 0.48 0.39 -1.69
C VAL A 143 0.79 0.74 -0.24
N LEU A 144 -0.04 0.25 0.67
CA LEU A 144 0.23 0.30 2.10
C LEU A 144 1.16 -0.85 2.47
N VAL A 145 2.30 -0.52 3.06
CA VAL A 145 3.28 -1.49 3.54
C VAL A 145 3.41 -1.36 5.04
N VAL A 146 3.18 -2.46 5.74
CA VAL A 146 3.33 -2.55 7.20
C VAL A 146 4.41 -3.57 7.51
N ASP A 147 5.52 -3.15 8.11
CA ASP A 147 6.66 -4.05 8.38
C ASP A 147 6.40 -5.04 9.52
N GLU A 148 5.86 -4.61 10.64
CA GLU A 148 5.57 -5.47 11.78
C GLU A 148 4.15 -5.26 12.29
N PHE A 149 3.21 -6.00 11.68
CA PHE A 149 1.79 -5.88 11.98
C PHE A 149 1.42 -6.35 13.39
N ALA A 150 2.10 -7.40 13.88
CA ALA A 150 1.82 -7.93 15.22
C ALA A 150 2.05 -6.88 16.32
N ASP A 151 3.10 -6.06 16.22
CA ASP A 151 3.36 -5.00 17.19
C ASP A 151 2.25 -3.93 17.20
N LEU A 152 1.68 -3.61 16.04
CA LEU A 152 0.55 -2.67 15.94
C LEU A 152 -0.72 -3.24 16.56
N ILE A 153 -1.02 -4.52 16.33
CA ILE A 153 -2.17 -5.19 16.94
C ILE A 153 -2.02 -5.24 18.46
N MET A 154 -0.83 -5.54 18.97
CA MET A 154 -0.56 -5.55 20.41
C MET A 154 -0.70 -4.17 21.06
N THR A 155 -0.43 -3.10 20.33
CA THR A 155 -0.44 -1.73 20.85
C THR A 155 -1.80 -1.04 20.72
N ALA A 156 -2.47 -1.17 19.57
CA ALA A 156 -3.70 -0.45 19.22
C ALA A 156 -4.89 -1.40 18.92
N GLY A 157 -4.68 -2.70 18.84
CA GLY A 157 -5.75 -3.69 18.70
C GLY A 157 -6.74 -3.36 17.58
N ARG A 158 -8.01 -3.24 17.97
CA ARG A 158 -9.12 -3.02 17.02
C ARG A 158 -9.02 -1.72 16.22
N GLU A 159 -8.36 -0.69 16.73
CA GLU A 159 -8.20 0.59 16.03
C GLU A 159 -7.36 0.44 14.74
N VAL A 160 -6.47 -0.55 14.70
CA VAL A 160 -5.67 -0.92 13.52
C VAL A 160 -6.33 -2.04 12.74
N GLU A 161 -6.87 -3.05 13.43
CA GLU A 161 -7.47 -4.24 12.81
C GLU A 161 -8.68 -3.89 11.93
N THR A 162 -9.60 -3.06 12.44
CA THR A 162 -10.84 -2.71 11.73
C THR A 162 -10.59 -2.03 10.38
N PRO A 163 -9.79 -0.95 10.28
CA PRO A 163 -9.52 -0.32 9.00
C PRO A 163 -8.70 -1.23 8.05
N ILE A 164 -7.77 -2.02 8.55
CA ILE A 164 -7.02 -2.99 7.73
C ILE A 164 -7.97 -4.04 7.13
N ALA A 165 -8.87 -4.61 7.93
CA ALA A 165 -9.86 -5.59 7.45
C ALA A 165 -10.77 -4.98 6.38
N ARG A 166 -11.22 -3.74 6.58
CA ARG A 166 -12.05 -3.00 5.61
C ARG A 166 -11.32 -2.77 4.29
N LEU A 167 -10.08 -2.30 4.35
CA LEU A 167 -9.24 -2.12 3.17
C LEU A 167 -8.98 -3.46 2.45
N ALA A 168 -8.66 -4.52 3.19
CA ALA A 168 -8.43 -5.84 2.61
C ALA A 168 -9.64 -6.40 1.85
N GLN A 169 -10.86 -6.11 2.33
CA GLN A 169 -12.08 -6.58 1.69
C GLN A 169 -12.49 -5.76 0.47
N LEU A 170 -12.31 -4.44 0.53
CA LEU A 170 -12.96 -3.53 -0.41
C LEU A 170 -11.99 -2.78 -1.33
N ALA A 171 -10.72 -2.63 -0.99
CA ALA A 171 -9.84 -1.67 -1.66
C ALA A 171 -9.27 -2.13 -3.02
N ARG A 172 -9.44 -3.39 -3.40
CA ARG A 172 -8.88 -3.96 -4.65
C ARG A 172 -9.31 -3.18 -5.89
N ALA A 173 -10.61 -2.95 -6.05
CA ALA A 173 -11.17 -2.35 -7.25
C ALA A 173 -10.71 -0.90 -7.46
N ILE A 174 -10.47 -0.19 -6.37
CA ILE A 174 -10.08 1.23 -6.37
C ILE A 174 -8.56 1.43 -6.30
N GLY A 175 -7.77 0.35 -6.39
CA GLY A 175 -6.32 0.39 -6.53
C GLY A 175 -5.55 0.69 -5.25
N ILE A 176 -6.07 0.31 -4.08
CA ILE A 176 -5.32 0.27 -2.82
C ILE A 176 -4.97 -1.17 -2.49
N HIS A 177 -3.69 -1.45 -2.30
CA HIS A 177 -3.15 -2.78 -2.03
C HIS A 177 -2.37 -2.78 -0.73
N LEU A 178 -2.40 -3.92 -0.02
CA LEU A 178 -1.74 -4.11 1.27
C LEU A 178 -0.59 -5.09 1.13
N ILE A 179 0.56 -4.74 1.70
CA ILE A 179 1.67 -5.65 1.95
C ILE A 179 1.90 -5.64 3.45
N ILE A 180 1.46 -6.69 4.11
CA ILE A 180 1.54 -6.83 5.56
C ILE A 180 2.65 -7.82 5.89
N ALA A 181 3.64 -7.37 6.63
CA ALA A 181 4.71 -8.23 7.09
C ALA A 181 4.66 -8.43 8.61
N THR A 182 5.05 -9.60 9.07
CA THR A 182 5.14 -9.91 10.50
C THR A 182 6.19 -10.97 10.78
N GLN A 183 6.82 -10.89 11.93
CA GLN A 183 7.69 -11.95 12.47
C GLN A 183 6.89 -12.98 13.28
N ARG A 184 5.63 -12.67 13.60
CA ARG A 184 4.74 -13.52 14.41
C ARG A 184 3.50 -13.86 13.60
N PRO A 185 3.50 -14.99 12.85
CA PRO A 185 2.39 -15.36 11.97
C PRO A 185 1.13 -15.84 12.71
N SER A 186 1.24 -16.16 13.98
CA SER A 186 0.10 -16.50 14.83
C SER A 186 0.01 -15.52 16.00
N VAL A 187 -1.14 -14.90 16.17
CA VAL A 187 -1.52 -14.13 17.37
C VAL A 187 -2.52 -15.00 18.11
N ASN A 188 -2.04 -15.72 19.14
CA ASN A 188 -2.91 -16.38 20.11
C ASN A 188 -3.25 -15.38 21.21
#